data_0ff4710e7ae0eb623e6add8d8b71ef25
#
_entry.id   0ff4710e7ae0eb623e6add8d8b71ef25
#
_cell.length_a   1.000
_cell.length_b   1.000
_cell.length_c   1.000
_cell.angle_alpha   90.00
_cell.angle_beta   90.00
_cell.angle_gamma   90.00
#
_symmetry.space_group_name_H-M   'P 1'
#
loop_
_entity.id
_entity.type
_entity.pdbx_description
1 polymer ?
#
loop_
_entity_poly.entity_id
_entity_poly.type
_entity_poly.pdbx_seq_one_letter_code
_entity_poly.pdbx_strand_id
1 'polypeptide(L)'
;ARAGGPHAEVVALAAAGPAARGATVYVTLEPCAHHGRTGPCTTALLEAGVARVVAAHADPHPDARGGADVLRAAGVAVEVGLLADEAAAQNEVFLHGVATGRPFVIAKAATSLDGRIAAADGTSRWLTGPETRQRVHALRAEVDAVLVGSGTVLADDPALTVRLPGVDGPQPLRVVLDGRGRVRPPARVVSDGAATVVYTRGETGSAGTAEHVGVPGGADGGVDLDAVLADLWDRDVRSVLVEGGAAVLGSFLRAGLVDRLEVHVAPVLLGAAGRPLLDGPWATTLADAPRFTPRNVVRVGDDAVLSVTPVRVAEEV
;
A
#
# COMPACT_ATOMS: atom_id res chain seq x y z
N ALA A 1 -3.16 16.44 0.60
CA ALA A 1 -2.91 17.49 1.61
C ALA A 1 -1.98 16.93 2.68
N ARG A 2 -1.17 17.78 3.33
CA ARG A 2 -0.38 17.35 4.49
C ARG A 2 -1.32 17.09 5.67
N ALA A 3 -1.04 16.09 6.48
CA ALA A 3 -1.80 15.80 7.69
C ALA A 3 -1.87 17.05 8.60
N GLY A 4 -3.09 17.42 9.04
CA GLY A 4 -3.35 18.66 9.81
C GLY A 4 -3.52 19.94 8.96
N GLY A 5 -3.41 19.85 7.62
CA GLY A 5 -3.78 20.94 6.73
C GLY A 5 -5.31 21.01 6.51
N PRO A 6 -5.83 22.09 5.86
CA PRO A 6 -7.25 22.21 5.56
C PRO A 6 -7.70 21.07 4.61
N HIS A 7 -8.91 20.57 4.84
CA HIS A 7 -9.54 19.57 3.99
C HIS A 7 -9.84 20.15 2.60
N ALA A 8 -10.01 19.28 1.60
CA ALA A 8 -10.20 19.66 0.21
C ALA A 8 -11.41 20.60 0.02
N GLU A 9 -12.51 20.36 0.76
CA GLU A 9 -13.71 21.19 0.76
C GLU A 9 -13.39 22.63 1.18
N VAL A 10 -12.62 22.81 2.26
CA VAL A 10 -12.25 24.14 2.76
C VAL A 10 -11.37 24.87 1.74
N VAL A 11 -10.44 24.15 1.09
CA VAL A 11 -9.60 24.73 0.03
C VAL A 11 -10.44 25.12 -1.19
N ALA A 12 -11.38 24.29 -1.60
CA ALA A 12 -12.27 24.57 -2.72
C ALA A 12 -13.19 25.76 -2.44
N LEU A 13 -13.76 25.84 -1.23
CA LEU A 13 -14.62 26.96 -0.79
C LEU A 13 -13.83 28.29 -0.76
N ALA A 14 -12.59 28.26 -0.27
CA ALA A 14 -11.72 29.44 -0.27
C ALA A 14 -11.41 29.93 -1.69
N ALA A 15 -11.19 29.00 -2.62
CA ALA A 15 -10.96 29.33 -4.02
C ALA A 15 -12.22 29.86 -4.74
N ALA A 16 -13.40 29.32 -4.42
CA ALA A 16 -14.67 29.74 -5.00
C ALA A 16 -15.14 31.10 -4.46
N GLY A 17 -14.80 31.42 -3.18
CA GLY A 17 -15.22 32.65 -2.54
C GLY A 17 -16.75 32.83 -2.57
N PRO A 18 -17.28 34.03 -2.93
CA PRO A 18 -18.71 34.29 -2.98
C PRO A 18 -19.50 33.41 -3.97
N ALA A 19 -18.84 32.83 -4.97
CA ALA A 19 -19.48 31.93 -5.95
C ALA A 19 -19.88 30.57 -5.35
N ALA A 20 -19.40 30.23 -4.15
CA ALA A 20 -19.82 29.03 -3.43
C ALA A 20 -21.31 29.08 -3.00
N ARG A 21 -21.87 30.29 -2.81
CA ARG A 21 -23.27 30.45 -2.41
C ARG A 21 -24.22 29.91 -3.48
N GLY A 22 -25.09 28.97 -3.07
CA GLY A 22 -26.04 28.32 -3.98
C GLY A 22 -25.39 27.28 -4.91
N ALA A 23 -24.09 27.02 -4.82
CA ALA A 23 -23.38 26.06 -5.67
C ALA A 23 -23.64 24.60 -5.26
N THR A 24 -23.30 23.68 -6.17
CA THR A 24 -23.16 22.24 -5.87
C THR A 24 -21.69 21.90 -5.62
N VAL A 25 -21.43 21.19 -4.52
CA VAL A 25 -20.10 20.68 -4.17
C VAL A 25 -20.04 19.19 -4.45
N TYR A 26 -19.03 18.75 -5.17
CA TYR A 26 -18.72 17.34 -5.41
C TYR A 26 -17.49 16.95 -4.61
N VAL A 27 -17.59 15.86 -3.84
CA VAL A 27 -16.52 15.35 -2.99
C VAL A 27 -16.39 13.83 -3.12
N THR A 28 -15.19 13.29 -2.97
CA THR A 28 -14.95 11.85 -3.05
C THR A 28 -15.36 11.11 -1.78
N LEU A 29 -15.41 11.81 -0.63
CA LEU A 29 -15.79 11.25 0.66
C LEU A 29 -16.80 12.18 1.34
N GLU A 30 -17.70 11.64 2.14
CA GLU A 30 -18.65 12.39 2.95
C GLU A 30 -17.95 13.47 3.78
N PRO A 31 -18.41 14.74 3.76
CA PRO A 31 -17.83 15.82 4.54
C PRO A 31 -17.91 15.53 6.05
N CYS A 32 -16.79 15.63 6.75
CA CYS A 32 -16.73 15.33 8.18
C CYS A 32 -17.61 16.27 9.04
N ALA A 33 -18.20 15.69 10.10
CA ALA A 33 -19.05 16.41 11.05
C ALA A 33 -18.37 16.64 12.43
N HIS A 34 -17.17 16.12 12.64
CA HIS A 34 -16.45 16.18 13.91
C HIS A 34 -15.35 17.24 13.90
N HIS A 35 -14.99 17.71 15.09
CA HIS A 35 -13.79 18.53 15.32
C HIS A 35 -12.57 17.60 15.49
N GLY A 36 -11.75 17.52 14.44
CA GLY A 36 -10.47 16.85 14.49
C GLY A 36 -9.31 17.85 14.67
N ARG A 37 -8.25 17.69 13.88
CA ARG A 37 -7.15 18.68 13.79
C ARG A 37 -7.60 19.99 13.11
N THR A 38 -8.70 19.94 12.36
CA THR A 38 -9.37 21.07 11.71
C THR A 38 -10.84 21.08 12.10
N GLY A 39 -11.54 22.20 11.89
CA GLY A 39 -13.00 22.27 12.08
C GLY A 39 -13.76 21.40 11.08
N PRO A 40 -15.03 21.07 11.37
CA PRO A 40 -15.85 20.21 10.51
C PRO A 40 -16.06 20.83 9.12
N CYS A 41 -15.96 20.03 8.07
CA CYS A 41 -16.25 20.47 6.70
C CYS A 41 -17.74 20.85 6.54
N THR A 42 -18.63 20.18 7.27
CA THR A 42 -20.07 20.53 7.30
C THR A 42 -20.29 21.97 7.71
N THR A 43 -19.61 22.47 8.74
CA THR A 43 -19.72 23.87 9.17
C THR A 43 -19.26 24.83 8.06
N ALA A 44 -18.11 24.58 7.44
CA ALA A 44 -17.60 25.43 6.37
C ALA A 44 -18.54 25.47 5.15
N LEU A 45 -19.14 24.33 4.79
CA LEU A 45 -20.13 24.23 3.70
C LEU A 45 -21.40 25.03 4.00
N LEU A 46 -21.90 24.96 5.23
CA LEU A 46 -23.07 25.71 5.67
C LEU A 46 -22.82 27.22 5.68
N GLU A 47 -21.69 27.67 6.22
CA GLU A 47 -21.28 29.06 6.24
C GLU A 47 -21.13 29.66 4.83
N ALA A 48 -20.58 28.85 3.89
CA ALA A 48 -20.48 29.25 2.49
C ALA A 48 -21.84 29.31 1.77
N GLY A 49 -22.88 28.72 2.34
CA GLY A 49 -24.25 28.74 1.80
C GLY A 49 -24.39 27.89 0.54
N VAL A 50 -23.75 26.72 0.46
CA VAL A 50 -23.90 25.78 -0.65
C VAL A 50 -25.33 25.21 -0.68
N ALA A 51 -25.89 24.97 -1.87
CA ALA A 51 -27.24 24.45 -2.03
C ALA A 51 -27.29 22.92 -2.09
N ARG A 52 -26.23 22.27 -2.56
CA ARG A 52 -26.17 20.81 -2.75
C ARG A 52 -24.79 20.27 -2.52
N VAL A 53 -24.71 19.06 -1.96
CA VAL A 53 -23.48 18.26 -1.82
C VAL A 53 -23.70 16.89 -2.46
N VAL A 54 -22.76 16.47 -3.29
CA VAL A 54 -22.71 15.13 -3.89
C VAL A 54 -21.43 14.45 -3.42
N ALA A 55 -21.56 13.49 -2.51
CA ALA A 55 -20.46 12.68 -2.01
C ALA A 55 -20.42 11.34 -2.72
N ALA A 56 -19.24 10.93 -3.20
CA ALA A 56 -19.12 9.65 -3.87
C ALA A 56 -19.24 8.47 -2.89
N HIS A 57 -18.66 8.57 -1.70
CA HIS A 57 -18.68 7.52 -0.70
C HIS A 57 -19.04 8.08 0.68
N ALA A 58 -19.81 7.32 1.47
CA ALA A 58 -20.02 7.64 2.88
C ALA A 58 -18.72 7.48 3.68
N ASP A 59 -18.51 8.28 4.73
CA ASP A 59 -17.34 8.12 5.58
C ASP A 59 -17.52 6.90 6.50
N PRO A 60 -16.67 5.84 6.38
CA PRO A 60 -16.77 4.66 7.22
C PRO A 60 -16.21 4.91 8.63
N HIS A 61 -15.46 6.00 8.86
CA HIS A 61 -14.84 6.27 10.15
C HIS A 61 -15.91 6.63 11.19
N PRO A 62 -16.00 5.92 12.34
CA PRO A 62 -17.07 6.12 13.33
C PRO A 62 -17.21 7.56 13.80
N ASP A 63 -16.10 8.27 13.98
CA ASP A 63 -16.07 9.63 14.50
C ASP A 63 -16.36 10.69 13.42
N ALA A 64 -16.13 10.36 12.13
CA ALA A 64 -16.24 11.32 11.03
C ALA A 64 -17.56 11.25 10.27
N ARG A 65 -18.23 10.09 10.29
CA ARG A 65 -19.50 9.83 9.61
C ARG A 65 -20.63 10.74 10.11
N GLY A 66 -21.70 10.84 9.30
CA GLY A 66 -22.92 11.57 9.65
C GLY A 66 -22.96 13.01 9.17
N GLY A 67 -21.95 13.46 8.42
CA GLY A 67 -21.95 14.79 7.83
C GLY A 67 -23.06 15.01 6.81
N ALA A 68 -23.44 13.98 6.07
CA ALA A 68 -24.59 14.02 5.17
C ALA A 68 -25.89 14.34 5.91
N ASP A 69 -26.11 13.75 7.08
CA ASP A 69 -27.31 13.97 7.87
C ASP A 69 -27.32 15.36 8.51
N VAL A 70 -26.17 15.85 8.98
CA VAL A 70 -26.02 17.24 9.47
C VAL A 70 -26.37 18.24 8.37
N LEU A 71 -25.88 18.06 7.16
CA LEU A 71 -26.15 18.92 6.01
C LEU A 71 -27.63 18.88 5.60
N ARG A 72 -28.23 17.68 5.54
CA ARG A 72 -29.67 17.51 5.25
C ARG A 72 -30.55 18.20 6.28
N ALA A 73 -30.22 18.04 7.57
CA ALA A 73 -30.97 18.70 8.66
C ALA A 73 -30.91 20.24 8.57
N ALA A 74 -29.83 20.78 8.00
CA ALA A 74 -29.67 22.22 7.74
C ALA A 74 -30.28 22.69 6.41
N GLY A 75 -30.96 21.82 5.65
CA GLY A 75 -31.66 22.16 4.41
C GLY A 75 -30.80 22.06 3.15
N VAL A 76 -29.58 21.52 3.22
CA VAL A 76 -28.74 21.28 2.04
C VAL A 76 -29.19 19.98 1.38
N ALA A 77 -29.32 19.97 0.06
CA ALA A 77 -29.59 18.74 -0.70
C ALA A 77 -28.34 17.85 -0.70
N VAL A 78 -28.43 16.59 -0.22
CA VAL A 78 -27.29 15.68 -0.15
C VAL A 78 -27.58 14.36 -0.86
N GLU A 79 -26.71 14.04 -1.80
CA GLU A 79 -26.64 12.77 -2.53
C GLU A 79 -25.36 12.02 -2.16
N VAL A 80 -25.44 10.69 -2.01
CA VAL A 80 -24.27 9.84 -1.73
C VAL A 80 -24.31 8.65 -2.68
N GLY A 81 -23.16 8.25 -3.24
CA GLY A 81 -23.00 7.05 -4.05
C GLY A 81 -22.66 7.30 -5.52
N LEU A 82 -22.57 8.56 -5.97
CA LEU A 82 -22.14 8.86 -7.35
C LEU A 82 -20.67 8.47 -7.54
N LEU A 83 -20.39 7.56 -8.49
CA LEU A 83 -19.03 7.02 -8.76
C LEU A 83 -18.37 6.43 -7.50
N ALA A 84 -19.15 5.69 -6.70
CA ALA A 84 -18.70 5.16 -5.42
C ALA A 84 -17.50 4.20 -5.58
N ASP A 85 -17.52 3.33 -6.59
CA ASP A 85 -16.45 2.35 -6.83
C ASP A 85 -15.14 3.02 -7.24
N GLU A 86 -15.20 4.04 -8.09
CA GLU A 86 -14.04 4.83 -8.50
C GLU A 86 -13.45 5.61 -7.33
N ALA A 87 -14.30 6.22 -6.50
CA ALA A 87 -13.87 6.92 -5.30
C ALA A 87 -13.27 5.97 -4.26
N ALA A 88 -13.85 4.79 -4.08
CA ALA A 88 -13.30 3.75 -3.21
C ALA A 88 -11.93 3.29 -3.69
N ALA A 89 -11.73 3.11 -4.99
CA ALA A 89 -10.44 2.75 -5.56
C ALA A 89 -9.36 3.83 -5.33
N GLN A 90 -9.73 5.11 -5.35
CA GLN A 90 -8.82 6.21 -5.04
C GLN A 90 -8.47 6.31 -3.55
N ASN A 91 -9.39 5.92 -2.69
CA ASN A 91 -9.27 5.99 -1.24
C ASN A 91 -8.99 4.62 -0.60
N GLU A 92 -8.56 3.61 -1.38
CA GLU A 92 -8.45 2.22 -0.93
C GLU A 92 -7.59 2.05 0.34
N VAL A 93 -6.47 2.78 0.45
CA VAL A 93 -5.60 2.74 1.63
C VAL A 93 -6.32 3.23 2.88
N PHE A 94 -7.05 4.34 2.78
CA PHE A 94 -7.82 4.90 3.89
C PHE A 94 -8.98 3.98 4.29
N LEU A 95 -9.79 3.56 3.32
CA LEU A 95 -10.95 2.69 3.57
C LEU A 95 -10.54 1.36 4.18
N HIS A 96 -9.45 0.77 3.68
CA HIS A 96 -8.86 -0.44 4.23
C HIS A 96 -8.41 -0.24 5.67
N GLY A 97 -7.64 0.83 5.95
CA GLY A 97 -7.15 1.13 7.28
C GLY A 97 -8.26 1.28 8.31
N VAL A 98 -9.35 1.99 7.95
CA VAL A 98 -10.52 2.13 8.82
C VAL A 98 -11.21 0.78 9.07
N ALA A 99 -11.31 -0.06 8.04
CA ALA A 99 -12.01 -1.35 8.15
C ALA A 99 -11.21 -2.41 8.91
N THR A 100 -9.88 -2.38 8.86
CA THR A 100 -9.02 -3.48 9.33
C THR A 100 -8.09 -3.11 10.47
N GLY A 101 -7.76 -1.84 10.65
CA GLY A 101 -6.76 -1.38 11.63
C GLY A 101 -5.32 -1.80 11.28
N ARG A 102 -5.01 -2.12 10.02
CA ARG A 102 -3.67 -2.47 9.54
C ARG A 102 -3.30 -1.73 8.25
N PRO A 103 -2.00 -1.65 7.91
CA PRO A 103 -1.57 -1.08 6.63
C PRO A 103 -2.14 -1.84 5.43
N PHE A 104 -2.41 -1.11 4.34
CA PHE A 104 -2.73 -1.68 3.04
C PHE A 104 -1.46 -2.26 2.41
N VAL A 105 -1.48 -3.54 2.07
CA VAL A 105 -0.30 -4.26 1.56
C VAL A 105 -0.38 -4.42 0.05
N ILE A 106 0.57 -3.77 -0.64
CA ILE A 106 0.80 -3.94 -2.07
C ILE A 106 1.97 -4.90 -2.24
N ALA A 107 1.73 -6.09 -2.75
CA ALA A 107 2.80 -7.01 -3.12
C ALA A 107 3.20 -6.77 -4.58
N LYS A 108 4.51 -6.67 -4.86
CA LYS A 108 5.02 -6.49 -6.21
C LYS A 108 6.03 -7.58 -6.55
N ALA A 109 5.86 -8.16 -7.73
CA ALA A 109 6.82 -9.12 -8.29
C ALA A 109 7.19 -8.75 -9.73
N ALA A 110 8.43 -9.06 -10.13
CA ALA A 110 8.86 -9.04 -11.51
C ALA A 110 9.16 -10.48 -11.96
N THR A 111 8.59 -10.89 -13.08
CA THR A 111 8.73 -12.26 -13.59
C THR A 111 9.04 -12.30 -15.08
N SER A 112 9.62 -13.42 -15.53
CA SER A 112 9.59 -13.83 -16.94
C SER A 112 8.17 -14.28 -17.35
N LEU A 113 7.95 -14.52 -18.65
CA LEU A 113 6.68 -15.07 -19.18
C LEU A 113 6.33 -16.43 -18.57
N ASP A 114 7.32 -17.23 -18.20
CA ASP A 114 7.16 -18.54 -17.57
C ASP A 114 7.22 -18.47 -16.02
N GLY A 115 7.01 -17.28 -15.42
CA GLY A 115 6.83 -17.10 -13.98
C GLY A 115 8.12 -17.28 -13.15
N ARG A 116 9.28 -16.93 -13.68
CA ARG A 116 10.57 -16.98 -12.96
C ARG A 116 11.02 -15.60 -12.54
N ILE A 117 11.59 -15.48 -11.35
CA ILE A 117 12.12 -14.22 -10.79
C ILE A 117 13.63 -14.09 -10.93
N ALA A 118 14.33 -15.17 -11.28
CA ALA A 118 15.75 -15.21 -11.55
C ALA A 118 16.10 -16.40 -12.46
N ALA A 119 17.21 -16.32 -13.18
CA ALA A 119 17.76 -17.44 -13.93
C ALA A 119 18.33 -18.55 -13.01
N ALA A 120 18.72 -19.68 -13.58
CA ALA A 120 19.23 -20.84 -12.85
C ALA A 120 20.51 -20.53 -12.03
N ASP A 121 21.33 -19.62 -12.51
CA ASP A 121 22.57 -19.16 -11.85
C ASP A 121 22.30 -18.09 -10.77
N GLY A 122 21.03 -17.68 -10.56
CA GLY A 122 20.60 -16.66 -9.62
C GLY A 122 20.59 -15.23 -10.17
N THR A 123 21.03 -15.00 -11.41
CA THR A 123 20.98 -13.67 -12.02
C THR A 123 19.52 -13.22 -12.22
N SER A 124 19.21 -12.00 -11.80
CA SER A 124 17.86 -11.39 -11.88
C SER A 124 17.86 -9.97 -12.45
N ARG A 125 19.03 -9.35 -12.57
CA ARG A 125 19.18 -7.96 -13.02
C ARG A 125 19.60 -7.91 -14.49
N TRP A 126 18.87 -7.22 -15.35
CA TRP A 126 17.55 -6.62 -15.13
C TRP A 126 16.53 -7.44 -15.92
N LEU A 127 15.58 -8.03 -15.20
CA LEU A 127 14.55 -8.83 -15.82
C LEU A 127 13.58 -7.94 -16.61
N THR A 128 13.12 -6.84 -15.98
CA THR A 128 12.18 -5.86 -16.58
C THR A 128 12.91 -4.64 -17.13
N GLY A 129 12.27 -3.97 -18.09
CA GLY A 129 12.75 -2.78 -18.78
C GLY A 129 12.90 -1.53 -17.87
N PRO A 130 13.55 -0.47 -18.38
CA PRO A 130 13.78 0.75 -17.61
C PRO A 130 12.49 1.49 -17.23
N GLU A 131 11.47 1.49 -18.08
CA GLU A 131 10.18 2.12 -17.83
C GLU A 131 9.45 1.44 -16.67
N THR A 132 9.48 0.10 -16.63
CA THR A 132 8.90 -0.68 -15.54
C THR A 132 9.66 -0.45 -14.24
N ARG A 133 10.98 -0.27 -14.25
CA ARG A 133 11.74 0.12 -13.06
C ARG A 133 11.40 1.53 -12.58
N GLN A 134 11.10 2.48 -13.49
CA GLN A 134 10.60 3.81 -13.10
C GLN A 134 9.24 3.70 -12.42
N ARG A 135 8.34 2.82 -12.92
CA ARG A 135 7.05 2.54 -12.26
C ARG A 135 7.24 2.02 -10.83
N VAL A 136 8.22 1.16 -10.58
CA VAL A 136 8.53 0.70 -9.21
C VAL A 136 8.94 1.87 -8.31
N HIS A 137 9.72 2.81 -8.82
CA HIS A 137 10.06 4.01 -8.05
C HIS A 137 8.85 4.93 -7.82
N ALA A 138 7.89 4.99 -8.76
CA ALA A 138 6.62 5.69 -8.55
C ALA A 138 5.81 5.01 -7.43
N LEU A 139 5.67 3.69 -7.45
CA LEU A 139 5.02 2.94 -6.36
C LEU A 139 5.66 3.20 -4.99
N ARG A 140 7.00 3.25 -4.93
CA ARG A 140 7.70 3.59 -3.68
C ARG A 140 7.42 5.01 -3.19
N ALA A 141 7.16 5.94 -4.10
CA ALA A 141 6.83 7.32 -3.75
C ALA A 141 5.38 7.48 -3.26
N GLU A 142 4.54 6.49 -3.51
CA GLU A 142 3.11 6.47 -3.13
C GLU A 142 2.84 5.75 -1.81
N VAL A 143 3.82 5.02 -1.26
CA VAL A 143 3.66 4.22 -0.04
C VAL A 143 4.47 4.78 1.14
N ASP A 144 4.03 4.46 2.35
CA ASP A 144 4.71 4.88 3.58
C ASP A 144 5.92 3.99 3.91
N ALA A 145 5.89 2.72 3.50
CA ALA A 145 7.00 1.79 3.74
C ALA A 145 7.26 0.84 2.56
N VAL A 146 8.55 0.47 2.39
CA VAL A 146 9.00 -0.56 1.45
C VAL A 146 9.60 -1.72 2.22
N LEU A 147 9.07 -2.93 2.03
CA LEU A 147 9.40 -4.11 2.79
C LEU A 147 10.08 -5.18 1.92
N VAL A 148 11.19 -5.72 2.42
CA VAL A 148 11.90 -6.86 1.83
C VAL A 148 12.28 -7.90 2.89
N GLY A 149 12.59 -9.11 2.46
CA GLY A 149 13.22 -10.10 3.33
C GLY A 149 14.75 -10.00 3.35
N SER A 150 15.38 -10.55 4.40
CA SER A 150 16.84 -10.61 4.51
C SER A 150 17.52 -11.33 3.32
N GLY A 151 16.84 -12.27 2.67
CA GLY A 151 17.36 -12.91 1.46
C GLY A 151 17.60 -11.91 0.33
N THR A 152 16.70 -10.97 0.11
CA THR A 152 16.84 -9.89 -0.88
C THR A 152 17.97 -8.94 -0.50
N VAL A 153 18.09 -8.58 0.79
CA VAL A 153 19.19 -7.71 1.26
C VAL A 153 20.55 -8.36 1.00
N LEU A 154 20.69 -9.65 1.33
CA LEU A 154 21.95 -10.37 1.18
C LEU A 154 22.32 -10.65 -0.30
N ALA A 155 21.33 -10.80 -1.18
CA ALA A 155 21.57 -11.05 -2.60
C ALA A 155 21.83 -9.76 -3.39
N ASP A 156 21.12 -8.69 -3.08
CA ASP A 156 21.03 -7.52 -3.96
C ASP A 156 21.57 -6.22 -3.35
N ASP A 157 21.81 -6.17 -2.04
CA ASP A 157 22.17 -4.95 -1.27
C ASP A 157 21.36 -3.72 -1.72
N PRO A 158 20.01 -3.77 -1.67
CA PRO A 158 19.16 -2.76 -2.25
C PRO A 158 19.13 -1.50 -1.39
N ALA A 159 19.06 -0.32 -2.03
CA ALA A 159 18.87 0.94 -1.32
C ALA A 159 17.43 1.16 -0.85
N LEU A 160 16.43 0.57 -1.51
CA LEU A 160 14.97 0.69 -1.25
C LEU A 160 14.46 2.15 -1.24
N THR A 161 15.15 3.06 -1.89
CA THR A 161 14.83 4.49 -1.95
C THR A 161 14.06 4.85 -3.21
N VAL A 162 13.33 5.95 -3.17
CA VAL A 162 12.76 6.61 -4.35
C VAL A 162 13.88 7.34 -5.09
N ARG A 163 14.01 7.09 -6.38
CA ARG A 163 14.99 7.73 -7.27
C ARG A 163 14.31 8.10 -8.58
N LEU A 164 13.34 9.01 -8.49
CA LEU A 164 12.65 9.59 -9.65
C LEU A 164 13.12 11.02 -9.85
N PRO A 165 13.48 11.42 -11.08
CA PRO A 165 13.82 12.80 -11.38
C PRO A 165 12.60 13.71 -11.11
N GLY A 166 12.83 14.82 -10.39
CA GLY A 166 11.79 15.80 -10.08
C GLY A 166 10.80 15.40 -8.98
N VAL A 167 11.03 14.29 -8.28
CA VAL A 167 10.24 13.88 -7.11
C VAL A 167 11.05 14.10 -5.84
N ASP A 168 10.90 15.28 -5.26
CA ASP A 168 11.49 15.67 -3.97
C ASP A 168 10.44 15.46 -2.87
N GLY A 169 10.37 14.26 -2.34
CA GLY A 169 9.44 13.89 -1.27
C GLY A 169 10.14 13.13 -0.14
N PRO A 170 9.43 12.87 0.96
CA PRO A 170 9.93 12.00 2.01
C PRO A 170 10.20 10.60 1.43
N GLN A 171 11.29 10.00 1.89
CA GLN A 171 11.58 8.60 1.54
C GLN A 171 10.68 7.68 2.37
N PRO A 172 10.20 6.56 1.80
CA PRO A 172 9.45 5.55 2.55
C PRO A 172 10.32 4.93 3.65
N LEU A 173 9.70 4.52 4.75
CA LEU A 173 10.36 3.71 5.77
C LEU A 173 10.82 2.38 5.14
N ARG A 174 12.10 2.03 5.34
CA ARG A 174 12.61 0.74 4.89
C ARG A 174 12.34 -0.31 5.95
N VAL A 175 11.79 -1.43 5.54
CA VAL A 175 11.43 -2.55 6.42
C VAL A 175 12.13 -3.81 5.96
N VAL A 176 12.82 -4.49 6.87
CA VAL A 176 13.51 -5.75 6.58
C VAL A 176 12.99 -6.84 7.52
N LEU A 177 12.47 -7.93 6.93
CA LEU A 177 12.13 -9.15 7.69
C LEU A 177 13.39 -10.03 7.78
N ASP A 178 13.97 -10.09 8.97
CA ASP A 178 15.20 -10.84 9.22
C ASP A 178 15.08 -11.74 10.46
N GLY A 179 14.15 -12.66 10.45
CA GLY A 179 13.87 -13.54 11.59
C GLY A 179 15.09 -14.30 12.16
N ARG A 180 16.20 -14.35 11.44
CA ARG A 180 17.44 -15.01 11.87
C ARG A 180 18.55 -14.03 12.22
N GLY A 181 18.34 -12.73 12.09
CA GLY A 181 19.34 -11.72 12.40
C GLY A 181 20.59 -11.77 11.52
N ARG A 182 20.45 -12.03 10.23
CA ARG A 182 21.58 -12.18 9.27
C ARG A 182 22.05 -10.86 8.66
N VAL A 183 21.19 -9.85 8.64
CA VAL A 183 21.49 -8.54 8.05
C VAL A 183 22.36 -7.75 9.03
N ARG A 184 23.57 -7.41 8.58
CA ARG A 184 24.59 -6.71 9.37
C ARG A 184 25.29 -5.69 8.47
N PRO A 185 25.98 -4.67 9.04
CA PRO A 185 26.92 -3.87 8.29
C PRO A 185 27.94 -4.75 7.53
N PRO A 186 28.33 -4.37 6.28
CA PRO A 186 28.08 -3.09 5.63
C PRO A 186 26.83 -3.02 4.74
N ALA A 187 25.82 -3.91 4.90
CA ALA A 187 24.61 -3.83 4.07
C ALA A 187 23.98 -2.43 4.13
N ARG A 188 23.62 -1.87 2.97
CA ARG A 188 23.15 -0.47 2.85
C ARG A 188 21.99 -0.15 3.78
N VAL A 189 20.99 -1.02 3.81
CA VAL A 189 19.76 -0.80 4.61
C VAL A 189 20.03 -0.58 6.10
N VAL A 190 21.18 -1.00 6.60
CA VAL A 190 21.57 -0.84 8.00
C VAL A 190 22.79 0.08 8.20
N SER A 191 23.31 0.71 7.14
CA SER A 191 24.59 1.46 7.22
C SER A 191 24.54 2.87 6.62
N ASP A 192 23.57 3.22 5.78
CA ASP A 192 23.55 4.49 5.03
C ASP A 192 22.78 5.63 5.73
N GLY A 193 22.26 5.38 6.93
CA GLY A 193 21.57 6.39 7.76
C GLY A 193 20.11 6.69 7.38
N ALA A 194 19.54 6.10 6.32
CA ALA A 194 18.13 6.26 6.02
C ALA A 194 17.28 5.43 7.00
N ALA A 195 16.06 5.92 7.32
CA ALA A 195 15.17 5.30 8.28
C ALA A 195 14.89 3.83 7.92
N THR A 196 15.23 2.93 8.83
CA THR A 196 15.09 1.49 8.63
C THR A 196 14.69 0.79 9.92
N VAL A 197 13.72 -0.12 9.82
CA VAL A 197 13.33 -1.05 10.87
C VAL A 197 13.60 -2.48 10.39
N VAL A 198 14.30 -3.26 11.23
CA VAL A 198 14.58 -4.68 10.99
C VAL A 198 13.81 -5.50 12.00
N TYR A 199 12.87 -6.33 11.54
CA TYR A 199 12.12 -7.24 12.40
C TYR A 199 12.83 -8.57 12.55
N THR A 200 13.09 -8.96 13.82
CA THR A 200 13.78 -10.19 14.20
C THR A 200 12.91 -11.05 15.11
N ARG A 201 13.22 -12.33 15.24
CA ARG A 201 12.51 -13.18 16.21
C ARG A 201 13.06 -12.97 17.61
N GLY A 202 12.26 -12.35 18.47
CA GLY A 202 12.50 -12.26 19.92
C GLY A 202 13.64 -11.34 20.38
N GLU A 203 14.37 -10.70 19.46
CA GLU A 203 15.48 -9.80 19.82
C GLU A 203 15.14 -8.35 19.45
N THR A 204 15.46 -7.43 20.35
CA THR A 204 15.42 -5.99 20.13
C THR A 204 16.84 -5.43 20.15
N GLY A 205 17.06 -4.29 19.53
CA GLY A 205 18.38 -3.65 19.54
C GLY A 205 18.62 -2.77 18.31
N SER A 206 19.89 -2.65 17.94
CA SER A 206 20.29 -1.93 16.71
C SER A 206 21.51 -2.62 16.09
N ALA A 207 21.58 -2.59 14.76
CA ALA A 207 22.78 -2.94 14.03
C ALA A 207 23.03 -1.86 12.97
N GLY A 208 24.18 -1.19 13.05
CA GLY A 208 24.44 -0.01 12.23
C GLY A 208 23.51 1.14 12.65
N THR A 209 22.79 1.73 11.68
CA THR A 209 21.87 2.85 11.88
C THR A 209 20.40 2.42 11.94
N ALA A 210 20.11 1.11 11.77
CA ALA A 210 18.75 0.59 11.76
C ALA A 210 18.23 0.26 13.17
N GLU A 211 16.94 0.49 13.40
CA GLU A 211 16.23 -0.01 14.58
C GLU A 211 15.92 -1.51 14.40
N HIS A 212 16.13 -2.30 15.44
CA HIS A 212 15.74 -3.72 15.46
C HIS A 212 14.58 -3.94 16.43
N VAL A 213 13.51 -4.52 15.92
CA VAL A 213 12.29 -4.82 16.68
C VAL A 213 12.12 -6.33 16.77
N GLY A 214 12.02 -6.83 17.99
CA GLY A 214 11.70 -8.23 18.25
C GLY A 214 10.21 -8.49 18.14
N VAL A 215 9.82 -9.47 17.32
CA VAL A 215 8.44 -9.94 17.17
C VAL A 215 8.37 -11.46 17.33
N PRO A 216 7.20 -12.04 17.58
CA PRO A 216 7.03 -13.50 17.60
C PRO A 216 7.50 -14.18 16.32
N GLY A 217 7.76 -15.47 16.38
CA GLY A 217 8.01 -16.29 15.19
C GLY A 217 6.72 -16.61 14.46
N GLY A 218 6.73 -16.50 13.13
CA GLY A 218 5.64 -16.90 12.26
C GLY A 218 5.60 -18.42 12.02
N ALA A 219 4.45 -18.92 11.56
CA ALA A 219 4.22 -20.33 11.29
C ALA A 219 5.15 -20.93 10.20
N ASP A 220 5.65 -20.10 9.28
CA ASP A 220 6.60 -20.49 8.23
C ASP A 220 8.08 -20.46 8.67
N GLY A 221 8.33 -20.22 9.96
CA GLY A 221 9.68 -20.09 10.54
C GLY A 221 10.32 -18.72 10.31
N GLY A 222 9.59 -17.76 9.73
CA GLY A 222 9.92 -16.34 9.64
C GLY A 222 9.55 -15.56 10.92
N VAL A 223 9.22 -14.29 10.74
CA VAL A 223 8.62 -13.44 11.78
C VAL A 223 7.10 -13.46 11.62
N ASP A 224 6.38 -13.19 12.70
CA ASP A 224 4.92 -13.03 12.67
C ASP A 224 4.54 -11.76 11.89
N LEU A 225 3.85 -11.94 10.77
CA LEU A 225 3.51 -10.83 9.87
C LEU A 225 2.41 -9.94 10.43
N ASP A 226 1.47 -10.48 11.21
CA ASP A 226 0.42 -9.68 11.86
C ASP A 226 1.05 -8.76 12.92
N ALA A 227 1.98 -9.27 13.72
CA ALA A 227 2.73 -8.46 14.67
C ALA A 227 3.57 -7.36 13.98
N VAL A 228 4.19 -7.66 12.84
CA VAL A 228 4.92 -6.67 12.02
C VAL A 228 3.98 -5.59 11.53
N LEU A 229 2.81 -5.96 10.97
CA LEU A 229 1.86 -4.98 10.44
C LEU A 229 1.22 -4.14 11.55
N ALA A 230 1.01 -4.71 12.75
CA ALA A 230 0.51 -3.97 13.92
C ALA A 230 1.52 -2.90 14.37
N ASP A 231 2.80 -3.25 14.53
CA ASP A 231 3.85 -2.27 14.88
C ASP A 231 3.99 -1.18 13.80
N LEU A 232 3.91 -1.54 12.52
CA LEU A 232 3.91 -0.57 11.44
C LEU A 232 2.70 0.38 11.50
N TRP A 233 1.52 -0.13 11.82
CA TRP A 233 0.31 0.67 12.01
C TRP A 233 0.46 1.68 13.16
N ASP A 234 1.03 1.26 14.28
CA ASP A 234 1.31 2.11 15.44
C ASP A 234 2.35 3.20 15.15
N ARG A 235 3.19 2.98 14.12
CA ARG A 235 4.16 3.97 13.57
C ARG A 235 3.55 4.92 12.53
N ASP A 236 2.23 4.97 12.38
CA ASP A 236 1.54 5.75 11.34
C ASP A 236 1.79 5.27 9.89
N VAL A 237 2.32 4.08 9.67
CA VAL A 237 2.41 3.47 8.34
C VAL A 237 1.03 2.96 7.93
N ARG A 238 0.49 3.48 6.83
CA ARG A 238 -0.84 3.14 6.30
C ARG A 238 -0.77 2.29 5.05
N SER A 239 0.37 2.28 4.36
CA SER A 239 0.62 1.53 3.14
C SER A 239 2.01 0.92 3.11
N VAL A 240 2.12 -0.34 2.65
CA VAL A 240 3.38 -1.09 2.58
C VAL A 240 3.53 -1.70 1.19
N LEU A 241 4.64 -1.40 0.51
CA LEU A 241 5.05 -2.08 -0.71
C LEU A 241 5.99 -3.25 -0.37
N VAL A 242 5.53 -4.47 -0.58
CA VAL A 242 6.34 -5.69 -0.42
C VAL A 242 7.07 -5.97 -1.73
N GLU A 243 8.38 -5.76 -1.74
CA GLU A 243 9.29 -6.07 -2.84
C GLU A 243 10.17 -7.29 -2.51
N GLY A 244 9.64 -8.21 -1.72
CA GLY A 244 10.36 -9.40 -1.30
C GLY A 244 10.55 -10.43 -2.42
N GLY A 245 11.51 -11.34 -2.23
CA GLY A 245 11.63 -12.56 -3.04
C GLY A 245 10.49 -13.55 -2.77
N ALA A 246 10.55 -14.71 -3.45
CA ALA A 246 9.51 -15.74 -3.41
C ALA A 246 9.04 -16.12 -1.99
N ALA A 247 9.95 -16.21 -1.02
CA ALA A 247 9.60 -16.56 0.36
C ALA A 247 8.70 -15.51 1.02
N VAL A 248 9.09 -14.22 1.00
CA VAL A 248 8.30 -13.14 1.63
C VAL A 248 6.96 -12.97 0.93
N LEU A 249 6.96 -12.94 -0.42
CA LEU A 249 5.73 -12.87 -1.20
C LEU A 249 4.80 -14.04 -0.85
N GLY A 250 5.37 -15.25 -0.78
CA GLY A 250 4.65 -16.46 -0.41
C GLY A 250 4.04 -16.39 0.99
N SER A 251 4.79 -15.89 1.98
CA SER A 251 4.31 -15.74 3.35
C SER A 251 3.12 -14.78 3.43
N PHE A 252 3.21 -13.59 2.80
CA PHE A 252 2.10 -12.62 2.77
C PHE A 252 0.85 -13.17 2.06
N LEU A 253 1.03 -13.88 0.94
CA LEU A 253 -0.09 -14.48 0.21
C LEU A 253 -0.76 -15.61 1.00
N ARG A 254 0.03 -16.50 1.65
CA ARG A 254 -0.53 -17.59 2.48
C ARG A 254 -1.29 -17.07 3.70
N ALA A 255 -0.80 -15.98 4.29
CA ALA A 255 -1.45 -15.34 5.42
C ALA A 255 -2.70 -14.50 5.02
N GLY A 256 -3.01 -14.37 3.71
CA GLY A 256 -4.13 -13.54 3.26
C GLY A 256 -3.93 -12.04 3.49
N LEU A 257 -2.67 -11.60 3.67
CA LEU A 257 -2.31 -10.23 4.03
C LEU A 257 -2.03 -9.32 2.83
N VAL A 258 -2.11 -9.84 1.61
CA VAL A 258 -1.99 -9.03 0.38
C VAL A 258 -3.33 -8.41 0.04
N ASP A 259 -3.37 -7.10 -0.17
CA ASP A 259 -4.58 -6.37 -0.58
C ASP A 259 -4.56 -6.05 -2.08
N ARG A 260 -3.36 -5.84 -2.65
CA ARG A 260 -3.16 -5.68 -4.09
C ARG A 260 -1.86 -6.37 -4.51
N LEU A 261 -1.89 -7.12 -5.61
CA LEU A 261 -0.72 -7.74 -6.21
C LEU A 261 -0.43 -7.09 -7.56
N GLU A 262 0.79 -6.59 -7.75
CA GLU A 262 1.30 -6.14 -9.05
C GLU A 262 2.36 -7.12 -9.57
N VAL A 263 2.09 -7.73 -10.72
CA VAL A 263 3.02 -8.63 -11.41
C VAL A 263 3.52 -7.95 -12.68
N HIS A 264 4.82 -7.70 -12.73
CA HIS A 264 5.50 -7.11 -13.87
C HIS A 264 6.12 -8.26 -14.68
N VAL A 265 5.59 -8.52 -15.87
CA VAL A 265 5.98 -9.66 -16.71
C VAL A 265 6.86 -9.18 -17.85
N ALA A 266 8.12 -9.59 -17.83
CA ALA A 266 9.08 -9.33 -18.88
C ALA A 266 8.91 -10.35 -20.03
N PRO A 267 9.12 -9.96 -21.31
CA PRO A 267 8.93 -10.83 -22.47
C PRO A 267 10.14 -11.76 -22.69
N VAL A 268 10.53 -12.49 -21.64
CA VAL A 268 11.65 -13.45 -21.66
C VAL A 268 11.22 -14.78 -21.05
N LEU A 269 11.92 -15.85 -21.40
CA LEU A 269 11.76 -17.19 -20.84
C LEU A 269 13.03 -17.62 -20.12
N LEU A 270 12.92 -18.11 -18.89
CA LEU A 270 14.06 -18.58 -18.09
C LEU A 270 14.07 -20.09 -17.88
N GLY A 271 12.97 -20.76 -18.17
CA GLY A 271 12.86 -22.23 -18.11
C GLY A 271 12.70 -22.78 -16.68
N ALA A 272 12.60 -24.11 -16.60
CA ALA A 272 12.25 -24.81 -15.36
C ALA A 272 13.32 -24.67 -14.25
N ALA A 273 14.59 -24.49 -14.60
CA ALA A 273 15.67 -24.31 -13.64
C ALA A 273 15.74 -22.90 -13.03
N GLY A 274 15.03 -21.92 -13.62
CA GLY A 274 14.89 -20.58 -13.05
C GLY A 274 14.14 -20.60 -11.71
N ARG A 275 14.44 -19.63 -10.82
CA ARG A 275 13.77 -19.50 -9.52
C ARG A 275 12.30 -19.13 -9.71
N PRO A 276 11.34 -19.88 -9.15
CA PRO A 276 9.93 -19.60 -9.30
C PRO A 276 9.50 -18.35 -8.55
N LEU A 277 8.37 -17.77 -8.95
CA LEU A 277 7.73 -16.62 -8.27
C LEU A 277 7.35 -16.93 -6.82
N LEU A 278 6.90 -18.16 -6.57
CA LEU A 278 6.47 -18.64 -5.26
C LEU A 278 7.21 -19.94 -4.92
N ASP A 279 7.71 -20.03 -3.70
CA ASP A 279 8.37 -21.22 -3.19
C ASP A 279 7.34 -22.24 -2.67
N GLY A 280 7.60 -23.54 -2.91
CA GLY A 280 6.83 -24.68 -2.41
C GLY A 280 5.47 -24.91 -3.11
N PRO A 281 4.71 -25.90 -2.63
CA PRO A 281 3.39 -26.20 -3.17
C PRO A 281 2.36 -25.14 -2.76
N TRP A 282 1.43 -24.83 -3.67
CA TRP A 282 0.39 -23.80 -3.46
C TRP A 282 -1.03 -24.37 -3.54
N ALA A 283 -1.30 -25.18 -4.53
CA ALA A 283 -2.60 -25.79 -4.74
C ALA A 283 -2.41 -27.23 -5.20
N THR A 284 -3.16 -28.15 -4.64
CA THR A 284 -3.19 -29.55 -5.10
C THR A 284 -4.12 -29.69 -6.30
N THR A 285 -5.20 -28.92 -6.32
CA THR A 285 -6.16 -28.89 -7.41
C THR A 285 -6.39 -27.45 -7.88
N LEU A 286 -6.97 -27.28 -9.05
CA LEU A 286 -7.36 -25.95 -9.55
C LEU A 286 -8.44 -25.29 -8.67
N ALA A 287 -9.24 -26.07 -7.95
CA ALA A 287 -10.24 -25.57 -7.02
C ALA A 287 -9.61 -24.92 -5.79
N ASP A 288 -8.47 -25.43 -5.32
CA ASP A 288 -7.74 -24.92 -4.15
C ASP A 288 -6.88 -23.68 -4.47
N ALA A 289 -6.74 -23.36 -5.77
CA ALA A 289 -5.86 -22.26 -6.19
C ALA A 289 -6.42 -20.90 -5.79
N PRO A 290 -5.62 -20.00 -5.17
CA PRO A 290 -6.03 -18.63 -4.88
C PRO A 290 -6.51 -17.92 -6.15
N ARG A 291 -7.62 -17.21 -6.05
CA ARG A 291 -8.20 -16.45 -7.15
C ARG A 291 -7.95 -14.97 -6.98
N PHE A 292 -7.86 -14.29 -8.12
CA PHE A 292 -7.66 -12.84 -8.17
C PHE A 292 -8.60 -12.23 -9.20
N THR A 293 -9.09 -11.02 -8.89
CA THR A 293 -9.84 -10.19 -9.83
C THR A 293 -8.90 -9.21 -10.50
N PRO A 294 -8.82 -9.16 -11.84
CA PRO A 294 -8.04 -8.16 -12.54
C PRO A 294 -8.57 -6.74 -12.29
N ARG A 295 -7.69 -5.82 -11.92
CA ARG A 295 -7.98 -4.39 -11.83
C ARG A 295 -7.54 -3.67 -13.09
N ASN A 296 -6.31 -3.95 -13.52
CA ASN A 296 -5.71 -3.32 -14.68
C ASN A 296 -4.64 -4.21 -15.32
N VAL A 297 -4.54 -4.13 -16.63
CA VAL A 297 -3.47 -4.76 -17.41
C VAL A 297 -2.96 -3.73 -18.39
N VAL A 298 -1.70 -3.32 -18.23
CA VAL A 298 -1.10 -2.26 -19.07
C VAL A 298 0.25 -2.70 -19.61
N ARG A 299 0.60 -2.21 -20.79
CA ARG A 299 1.94 -2.30 -21.33
C ARG A 299 2.78 -1.12 -20.81
N VAL A 300 3.98 -1.41 -20.30
CA VAL A 300 4.96 -0.43 -19.81
C VAL A 300 6.30 -0.72 -20.47
N GLY A 301 6.68 0.07 -21.45
CA GLY A 301 7.78 -0.29 -22.34
C GLY A 301 7.47 -1.59 -23.09
N ASP A 302 8.33 -2.59 -22.94
CA ASP A 302 8.12 -3.92 -23.51
C ASP A 302 7.49 -4.92 -22.51
N ASP A 303 7.36 -4.55 -21.25
CA ASP A 303 6.77 -5.39 -20.21
C ASP A 303 5.25 -5.26 -20.15
N ALA A 304 4.59 -6.30 -19.61
CA ALA A 304 3.19 -6.26 -19.21
C ALA A 304 3.08 -6.12 -17.69
N VAL A 305 2.26 -5.21 -17.21
CA VAL A 305 1.98 -5.02 -15.77
C VAL A 305 0.54 -5.40 -15.49
N LEU A 306 0.36 -6.40 -14.63
CA LEU A 306 -0.93 -6.86 -14.15
C LEU A 306 -1.12 -6.35 -12.71
N SER A 307 -2.20 -5.62 -12.46
CA SER A 307 -2.66 -5.28 -11.12
C SER A 307 -3.90 -6.08 -10.81
N VAL A 308 -3.88 -6.84 -9.71
CA VAL A 308 -4.98 -7.74 -9.34
C VAL A 308 -5.27 -7.65 -7.84
N THR A 309 -6.53 -7.91 -7.45
CA THR A 309 -6.98 -7.97 -6.05
C THR A 309 -7.31 -9.42 -5.70
N PRO A 310 -6.85 -9.95 -4.55
CA PRO A 310 -7.24 -11.27 -4.10
C PRO A 310 -8.76 -11.40 -3.91
N VAL A 311 -9.33 -12.48 -4.42
CA VAL A 311 -10.73 -12.84 -4.10
C VAL A 311 -10.73 -13.45 -2.71
N ARG A 312 -11.28 -12.74 -1.73
CA ARG A 312 -11.51 -13.27 -0.39
C ARG A 312 -12.81 -14.07 -0.43
N VAL A 313 -12.72 -15.35 -0.13
CA VAL A 313 -13.93 -16.16 0.12
C VAL A 313 -14.56 -15.56 1.37
N ALA A 314 -15.80 -15.04 1.27
CA ALA A 314 -16.54 -14.66 2.45
C ALA A 314 -16.62 -15.90 3.35
N GLU A 315 -16.14 -15.82 4.57
CA GLU A 315 -16.42 -16.84 5.57
C GLU A 315 -17.95 -16.86 5.70
N GLU A 316 -18.57 -17.98 5.32
CA GLU A 316 -19.99 -18.22 5.63
C GLU A 316 -20.09 -18.25 7.17
N VAL A 317 -20.71 -17.19 7.71
CA VAL A 317 -21.04 -17.05 9.13
C VAL A 317 -22.25 -17.92 9.47
#